data_a357b6c9f639fc95ddd4e606bd9ab470
#
_entry.id   a357b6c9f639fc95ddd4e606bd9ab470
#
_cell.length_a   1.000
_cell.length_b   1.000
_cell.length_c   1.000
_cell.angle_alpha   90.00
_cell.angle_beta   90.00
_cell.angle_gamma   90.00
#
_symmetry.space_group_name_H-M   'P 1'
#
loop_
_entity.id
_entity.type
_entity.pdbx_description
1 polymer ?
#
loop_
_entity_poly.entity_id
_entity_poly.type
_entity_poly.pdbx_seq_one_letter_code
_entity_poly.pdbx_strand_id
1 'polypeptide(L)'
;KNSAPRNVYFKQLKGSYTQKYISNLFKSSGSFINAESNEIDAVIVDEAHRLNKKSGLYGNQGENQIKELINAGKFSIFFIDPHQKVHIKDYGSIEEIEKCAEELNAEVRKIRLHSQFRCNGSDGYLSWLDDVLEIEDTANYDGFDYDYDFEVIDSPNELRDLIFEKNKLNNKSRLLAGYCWKWEKEGRENTDIHDIEIDGLSMSWNLGNTDTWAIDEDSVNEIGCIHTSQGLEFDYVGVIIGEDMRFENGKIMTD
;
A
#
# COMPACT_ATOMS: atom_id res chain seq x y z
N LYS A 1 -1.28 -6.08 7.69
CA LYS A 1 -2.71 -5.95 7.35
C LYS A 1 -2.95 -5.90 5.85
N ASN A 2 -1.95 -5.52 5.08
CA ASN A 2 -2.04 -5.51 3.62
C ASN A 2 -2.15 -6.93 3.06
N SER A 3 -3.18 -7.21 2.25
CA SER A 3 -3.39 -8.52 1.66
C SER A 3 -2.58 -8.71 0.37
N ALA A 4 -2.34 -7.66 -0.40
CA ALA A 4 -1.67 -7.75 -1.69
C ALA A 4 -0.25 -8.33 -1.59
N PRO A 5 0.70 -7.81 -0.79
CA PRO A 5 2.00 -8.43 -0.63
C PRO A 5 1.94 -9.86 -0.11
N ARG A 6 1.03 -10.14 0.85
CA ARG A 6 0.87 -11.50 1.37
C ARG A 6 0.48 -12.49 0.28
N ASN A 7 -0.47 -12.16 -0.57
CA ASN A 7 -0.92 -13.02 -1.66
C ASN A 7 0.17 -13.22 -2.71
N VAL A 8 0.96 -12.19 -3.01
CA VAL A 8 2.16 -12.29 -3.86
C VAL A 8 3.17 -13.27 -3.26
N TYR A 9 3.49 -13.16 -1.95
CA TYR A 9 4.38 -14.10 -1.29
C TYR A 9 3.84 -15.54 -1.31
N PHE A 10 2.54 -15.73 -1.09
CA PHE A 10 1.91 -17.05 -1.19
C PHE A 10 2.09 -17.64 -2.60
N LYS A 11 1.88 -16.86 -3.65
CA LYS A 11 2.05 -17.31 -5.04
C LYS A 11 3.51 -17.65 -5.34
N GLN A 12 4.45 -16.80 -4.94
CA GLN A 12 5.88 -16.98 -5.19
C GLN A 12 6.50 -18.16 -4.42
N LEU A 13 6.05 -18.41 -3.19
CA LEU A 13 6.57 -19.48 -2.36
C LEU A 13 5.89 -20.83 -2.60
N LYS A 14 4.76 -20.82 -3.33
CA LYS A 14 4.05 -22.05 -3.70
C LYS A 14 4.94 -22.92 -4.60
N GLY A 15 5.10 -24.18 -4.22
CA GLY A 15 6.00 -25.13 -4.90
C GLY A 15 7.35 -25.31 -4.21
N SER A 16 7.88 -24.28 -3.54
CA SER A 16 9.09 -24.38 -2.70
C SER A 16 8.78 -24.78 -1.26
N TYR A 17 7.60 -24.38 -0.77
CA TYR A 17 7.15 -24.65 0.60
C TYR A 17 5.73 -25.16 0.62
N THR A 18 5.38 -25.91 1.70
CA THR A 18 4.00 -26.37 1.89
C THR A 18 3.06 -25.20 2.21
N GLN A 19 1.81 -25.28 1.77
CA GLN A 19 0.81 -24.25 2.06
C GLN A 19 0.65 -24.00 3.57
N LYS A 20 0.74 -25.06 4.38
CA LYS A 20 0.70 -24.96 5.85
C LYS A 20 1.85 -24.14 6.39
N TYR A 21 3.07 -24.33 5.88
CA TYR A 21 4.24 -23.56 6.27
C TYR A 21 4.05 -22.07 5.94
N ILE A 22 3.66 -21.77 4.70
CA ILE A 22 3.46 -20.39 4.25
C ILE A 22 2.34 -19.71 5.08
N SER A 23 1.22 -20.41 5.36
CA SER A 23 0.10 -19.86 6.17
C SER A 23 0.50 -19.60 7.62
N ASN A 24 1.46 -20.34 8.16
CA ASN A 24 1.98 -20.08 9.50
C ASN A 24 2.96 -18.91 9.52
N LEU A 25 3.68 -18.69 8.43
CA LEU A 25 4.63 -17.59 8.32
C LEU A 25 3.92 -16.24 8.08
N PHE A 26 2.89 -16.22 7.24
CA PHE A 26 2.15 -15.00 6.89
C PHE A 26 0.72 -15.04 7.45
N LYS A 27 0.50 -14.34 8.55
CA LYS A 27 -0.78 -14.29 9.25
C LYS A 27 -1.45 -12.91 9.10
N SER A 28 -2.75 -12.85 9.27
CA SER A 28 -3.47 -11.60 9.44
C SER A 28 -3.39 -11.11 10.88
N SER A 29 -3.49 -9.80 11.12
CA SER A 29 -3.48 -9.24 12.48
C SER A 29 -4.57 -9.83 13.40
N GLY A 30 -5.75 -10.18 12.84
CA GLY A 30 -6.83 -10.80 13.60
C GLY A 30 -6.59 -12.26 14.01
N SER A 31 -5.52 -12.89 13.54
CA SER A 31 -5.19 -14.27 13.94
C SER A 31 -4.63 -14.40 15.36
N PHE A 32 -4.33 -13.27 16.01
CA PHE A 32 -3.65 -13.23 17.31
C PHE A 32 -4.59 -12.96 18.50
N ILE A 33 -5.89 -12.86 18.28
CA ILE A 33 -6.92 -12.57 19.30
C ILE A 33 -6.84 -13.52 20.49
N ASN A 34 -6.58 -14.80 20.22
CA ASN A 34 -6.53 -15.86 21.24
C ASN A 34 -5.11 -16.41 21.41
N ALA A 35 -4.08 -15.68 20.99
CA ALA A 35 -2.70 -16.14 21.16
C ALA A 35 -2.32 -16.10 22.65
N GLU A 36 -1.64 -17.14 23.10
CA GLU A 36 -1.05 -17.16 24.44
C GLU A 36 0.13 -16.16 24.52
N SER A 37 0.42 -15.70 25.74
CA SER A 37 1.53 -14.77 25.95
C SER A 37 2.86 -15.42 25.56
N ASN A 38 3.63 -14.73 24.72
CA ASN A 38 4.96 -15.19 24.25
C ASN A 38 4.92 -16.52 23.48
N GLU A 39 3.80 -16.85 22.83
CA GLU A 39 3.65 -18.07 22.04
C GLU A 39 4.59 -18.10 20.82
N ILE A 40 4.93 -16.92 20.28
CA ILE A 40 5.71 -16.76 19.05
C ILE A 40 7.05 -16.10 19.37
N ASP A 41 8.15 -16.64 18.86
CA ASP A 41 9.48 -16.09 19.12
C ASP A 41 9.65 -14.66 18.57
N ALA A 42 9.18 -14.41 17.34
CA ALA A 42 9.25 -13.10 16.72
C ALA A 42 8.01 -12.81 15.87
N VAL A 43 7.42 -11.63 16.03
CA VAL A 43 6.33 -11.10 15.21
C VAL A 43 6.84 -9.87 14.46
N ILE A 44 6.72 -9.89 13.13
CA ILE A 44 7.04 -8.75 12.27
C ILE A 44 5.73 -8.20 11.71
N VAL A 45 5.47 -6.95 11.98
CA VAL A 45 4.24 -6.25 11.59
C VAL A 45 4.58 -5.18 10.57
N ASP A 46 4.21 -5.44 9.34
CA ASP A 46 4.31 -4.47 8.25
C ASP A 46 3.04 -3.62 8.18
N GLU A 47 3.18 -2.37 7.74
CA GLU A 47 2.09 -1.39 7.65
C GLU A 47 1.33 -1.24 8.99
N ALA A 48 2.06 -1.05 10.08
CA ALA A 48 1.47 -1.04 11.42
C ALA A 48 0.48 0.12 11.64
N HIS A 49 0.60 1.23 10.90
CA HIS A 49 -0.37 2.33 10.90
C HIS A 49 -1.78 1.88 10.50
N ARG A 50 -1.90 0.79 9.74
CA ARG A 50 -3.18 0.23 9.29
C ARG A 50 -3.83 -0.76 10.26
N LEU A 51 -3.24 -1.03 11.42
CA LEU A 51 -3.86 -1.87 12.43
C LEU A 51 -5.16 -1.24 12.93
N ASN A 52 -6.15 -2.08 13.18
CA ASN A 52 -7.43 -1.64 13.75
C ASN A 52 -7.40 -1.77 15.28
N LYS A 53 -8.26 -1.02 15.96
CA LYS A 53 -8.46 -1.22 17.39
C LYS A 53 -8.95 -2.63 17.68
N LYS A 54 -9.95 -3.11 16.94
CA LYS A 54 -10.49 -4.46 17.11
C LYS A 54 -10.55 -5.20 15.79
N SER A 55 -10.51 -6.52 15.87
CA SER A 55 -10.65 -7.44 14.74
C SER A 55 -12.11 -7.75 14.42
N GLY A 56 -12.35 -8.51 13.33
CA GLY A 56 -13.68 -8.90 12.86
C GLY A 56 -14.32 -7.89 11.92
N LEU A 57 -15.29 -8.36 11.13
CA LEU A 57 -15.95 -7.55 10.11
C LEU A 57 -16.58 -6.26 10.66
N TYR A 58 -17.12 -6.34 11.88
CA TYR A 58 -17.75 -5.21 12.57
C TYR A 58 -16.88 -4.61 13.67
N GLY A 59 -15.59 -4.96 13.76
CA GLY A 59 -14.70 -4.50 14.81
C GLY A 59 -15.14 -4.94 16.23
N ASN A 60 -15.66 -6.15 16.34
CA ASN A 60 -16.27 -6.69 17.56
C ASN A 60 -15.51 -7.87 18.15
N GLN A 61 -14.34 -8.22 17.60
CA GLN A 61 -13.52 -9.33 18.08
C GLN A 61 -12.19 -8.80 18.63
N GLY A 62 -11.72 -9.43 19.71
CA GLY A 62 -10.50 -9.05 20.39
C GLY A 62 -10.61 -7.76 21.19
N GLU A 63 -9.50 -7.34 21.74
CA GLU A 63 -9.38 -6.10 22.55
C GLU A 63 -8.71 -4.98 21.74
N ASN A 64 -7.48 -5.24 21.29
CA ASN A 64 -6.65 -4.30 20.54
C ASN A 64 -5.61 -5.07 19.73
N GLN A 65 -5.61 -4.92 18.40
CA GLN A 65 -4.71 -5.67 17.52
C GLN A 65 -3.23 -5.44 17.87
N ILE A 66 -2.85 -4.23 18.28
CA ILE A 66 -1.47 -3.92 18.69
C ILE A 66 -1.12 -4.71 19.95
N LYS A 67 -1.98 -4.64 20.96
CA LYS A 67 -1.79 -5.35 22.23
C LYS A 67 -1.74 -6.87 22.04
N GLU A 68 -2.61 -7.42 21.21
CA GLU A 68 -2.65 -8.83 20.86
C GLU A 68 -1.35 -9.31 20.18
N LEU A 69 -0.79 -8.49 19.28
CA LEU A 69 0.47 -8.78 18.60
C LEU A 69 1.67 -8.70 19.54
N ILE A 70 1.72 -7.70 20.42
CA ILE A 70 2.78 -7.57 21.44
C ILE A 70 2.70 -8.74 22.43
N ASN A 71 1.50 -9.10 22.89
CA ASN A 71 1.30 -10.21 23.81
C ASN A 71 1.75 -11.55 23.20
N ALA A 72 1.44 -11.79 21.93
CA ALA A 72 1.75 -13.04 21.26
C ALA A 72 3.26 -13.26 21.02
N GLY A 73 4.03 -12.19 20.85
CA GLY A 73 5.45 -12.28 20.51
C GLY A 73 6.38 -12.07 21.70
N LYS A 74 7.41 -12.93 21.83
CA LYS A 74 8.54 -12.63 22.73
C LYS A 74 9.31 -11.39 22.27
N PHE A 75 9.30 -11.15 20.95
CA PHE A 75 9.89 -10.00 20.29
C PHE A 75 8.97 -9.55 19.16
N SER A 76 8.66 -8.26 19.11
CA SER A 76 7.77 -7.70 18.08
C SER A 76 8.41 -6.49 17.41
N ILE A 77 8.39 -6.47 16.08
CA ILE A 77 8.85 -5.35 15.26
C ILE A 77 7.64 -4.76 14.55
N PHE A 78 7.44 -3.46 14.69
CA PHE A 78 6.39 -2.71 14.00
C PHE A 78 7.03 -1.74 13.02
N PHE A 79 6.84 -1.98 11.71
CA PHE A 79 7.13 -0.99 10.69
C PHE A 79 5.95 -0.08 10.53
N ILE A 80 6.16 1.20 10.79
CA ILE A 80 5.10 2.20 10.80
C ILE A 80 5.55 3.47 10.09
N ASP A 81 4.67 4.00 9.24
CA ASP A 81 4.79 5.33 8.67
C ASP A 81 3.60 6.16 9.14
N PRO A 82 3.81 7.19 9.96
CA PRO A 82 2.71 8.00 10.51
C PRO A 82 1.98 8.83 9.45
N HIS A 83 2.59 9.08 8.27
CA HIS A 83 2.03 9.88 7.19
C HIS A 83 1.15 9.07 6.22
N GLN A 84 1.21 7.72 6.27
CA GLN A 84 0.47 6.84 5.37
C GLN A 84 -0.86 6.30 5.93
N LYS A 85 -1.62 7.10 6.65
CA LYS A 85 -2.97 6.69 7.08
C LYS A 85 -3.95 6.82 5.92
N VAL A 86 -4.53 5.70 5.49
CA VAL A 86 -5.44 5.63 4.33
C VAL A 86 -6.91 5.60 4.75
N HIS A 87 -7.23 5.10 5.95
CA HIS A 87 -8.60 4.87 6.36
C HIS A 87 -8.88 5.41 7.76
N ILE A 88 -10.07 5.97 7.97
CA ILE A 88 -10.53 6.49 9.29
C ILE A 88 -10.41 5.43 10.41
N LYS A 89 -10.48 4.15 10.07
CA LYS A 89 -10.35 3.04 11.02
C LYS A 89 -8.90 2.63 11.31
N ASP A 90 -7.92 3.23 10.63
CA ASP A 90 -6.51 2.97 10.86
C ASP A 90 -6.12 3.54 12.21
N TYR A 91 -5.94 2.64 13.19
CA TYR A 91 -5.75 2.95 14.60
C TYR A 91 -4.28 2.93 15.01
N GLY A 92 -3.44 2.26 14.21
CA GLY A 92 -2.01 2.13 14.50
C GLY A 92 -1.32 3.50 14.57
N SER A 93 -0.66 3.76 15.69
CA SER A 93 0.21 4.92 15.87
C SER A 93 1.38 4.57 16.79
N ILE A 94 2.41 5.39 16.79
CA ILE A 94 3.58 5.22 17.67
C ILE A 94 3.12 5.26 19.13
N GLU A 95 2.28 6.23 19.47
CA GLU A 95 1.77 6.44 20.83
C GLU A 95 0.95 5.23 21.32
N GLU A 96 0.13 4.65 20.44
CA GLU A 96 -0.69 3.50 20.83
C GLU A 96 0.17 2.23 20.98
N ILE A 97 1.21 2.06 20.15
CA ILE A 97 2.17 0.96 20.32
C ILE A 97 2.89 1.09 21.66
N GLU A 98 3.38 2.29 22.02
CA GLU A 98 4.06 2.55 23.27
C GLU A 98 3.15 2.28 24.47
N LYS A 99 1.93 2.78 24.43
CA LYS A 99 0.93 2.56 25.47
C LYS A 99 0.62 1.08 25.69
N CYS A 100 0.38 0.33 24.59
CA CYS A 100 0.14 -1.11 24.68
C CYS A 100 1.35 -1.87 25.22
N ALA A 101 2.56 -1.45 24.86
CA ALA A 101 3.79 -2.03 25.38
C ALA A 101 3.96 -1.78 26.87
N GLU A 102 3.69 -0.56 27.34
CA GLU A 102 3.70 -0.20 28.76
C GLU A 102 2.69 -1.06 29.56
N GLU A 103 1.47 -1.21 29.08
CA GLU A 103 0.43 -2.04 29.72
C GLU A 103 0.87 -3.52 29.86
N LEU A 104 1.71 -4.00 28.96
CA LEU A 104 2.25 -5.36 28.96
C LEU A 104 3.63 -5.48 29.58
N ASN A 105 4.19 -4.40 30.15
CA ASN A 105 5.56 -4.32 30.67
C ASN A 105 6.63 -4.74 29.64
N ALA A 106 6.42 -4.42 28.36
CA ALA A 106 7.38 -4.69 27.29
C ALA A 106 8.35 -3.52 27.13
N GLU A 107 9.64 -3.83 26.94
CA GLU A 107 10.64 -2.82 26.62
C GLU A 107 10.46 -2.31 25.18
N VAL A 108 10.47 -0.98 24.97
CA VAL A 108 10.34 -0.36 23.67
C VAL A 108 11.65 0.26 23.23
N ARG A 109 12.05 -0.05 21.99
CA ARG A 109 13.17 0.59 21.30
C ARG A 109 12.70 1.16 19.98
N LYS A 110 12.89 2.46 19.76
CA LYS A 110 12.58 3.14 18.50
C LYS A 110 13.81 3.23 17.62
N ILE A 111 13.64 2.91 16.36
CA ILE A 111 14.67 3.06 15.33
C ILE A 111 14.01 3.78 14.14
N ARG A 112 14.61 4.85 13.67
CA ARG A 112 14.18 5.54 12.45
C ARG A 112 15.06 5.03 11.30
N LEU A 113 14.40 4.62 10.22
CA LEU A 113 15.06 4.30 8.96
C LEU A 113 15.26 5.62 8.20
N HIS A 114 16.50 6.01 7.96
CA HIS A 114 16.82 7.25 7.26
C HIS A 114 17.11 7.04 5.78
N SER A 115 17.48 5.81 5.40
CA SER A 115 17.83 5.51 4.02
C SER A 115 16.62 5.03 3.25
N GLN A 116 16.41 5.63 2.09
CA GLN A 116 15.37 5.29 1.13
C GLN A 116 15.99 4.47 0.00
N PHE A 117 15.40 3.32 -0.30
CA PHE A 117 15.81 2.45 -1.41
C PHE A 117 14.78 2.36 -2.52
N ARG A 118 13.56 2.84 -2.28
CA ARG A 118 12.52 2.98 -3.31
C ARG A 118 12.84 4.17 -4.20
N CYS A 119 12.20 4.28 -5.34
CA CYS A 119 12.42 5.36 -6.28
C CYS A 119 13.91 5.54 -6.62
N ASN A 120 14.62 4.41 -6.78
CA ASN A 120 16.07 4.38 -7.05
C ASN A 120 16.91 5.12 -5.99
N GLY A 121 16.41 5.26 -4.77
CA GLY A 121 17.07 5.96 -3.67
C GLY A 121 17.02 7.50 -3.79
N SER A 122 16.15 8.05 -4.64
CA SER A 122 16.02 9.49 -4.81
C SER A 122 15.32 10.16 -3.63
N ASP A 123 16.08 10.62 -2.66
CA ASP A 123 15.55 11.41 -1.53
C ASP A 123 15.01 12.77 -2.03
N GLY A 124 15.59 13.33 -3.09
CA GLY A 124 15.13 14.57 -3.70
C GLY A 124 13.71 14.46 -4.25
N TYR A 125 13.40 13.38 -4.96
CA TYR A 125 12.04 13.11 -5.47
C TYR A 125 11.02 13.01 -4.34
N LEU A 126 11.34 12.29 -3.27
CA LEU A 126 10.42 12.15 -2.13
C LEU A 126 10.21 13.46 -1.40
N SER A 127 11.28 14.23 -1.14
CA SER A 127 11.18 15.54 -0.53
C SER A 127 10.36 16.51 -1.37
N TRP A 128 10.49 16.43 -2.71
CA TRP A 128 9.65 17.22 -3.61
C TRP A 128 8.18 16.80 -3.55
N LEU A 129 7.89 15.48 -3.48
CA LEU A 129 6.52 14.99 -3.30
C LEU A 129 5.92 15.45 -1.97
N ASP A 130 6.69 15.41 -0.89
CA ASP A 130 6.23 15.85 0.44
C ASP A 130 5.84 17.33 0.41
N ASP A 131 6.62 18.17 -0.29
CA ASP A 131 6.32 19.59 -0.48
C ASP A 131 5.09 19.81 -1.38
N VAL A 132 5.06 19.19 -2.55
CA VAL A 132 3.95 19.33 -3.51
C VAL A 132 2.62 18.84 -2.93
N LEU A 133 2.63 17.77 -2.16
CA LEU A 133 1.43 17.21 -1.51
C LEU A 133 1.11 17.89 -0.16
N GLU A 134 1.84 18.93 0.21
CA GLU A 134 1.67 19.67 1.48
C GLU A 134 1.77 18.76 2.74
N ILE A 135 2.58 17.68 2.66
CA ILE A 135 2.85 16.79 3.78
C ILE A 135 3.87 17.42 4.73
N GLU A 136 4.97 17.96 4.18
CA GLU A 136 6.05 18.64 4.90
C GLU A 136 6.70 19.67 3.99
N ASP A 137 6.93 20.91 4.49
CA ASP A 137 7.66 21.92 3.76
C ASP A 137 9.12 21.49 3.60
N THR A 138 9.60 21.40 2.37
CA THR A 138 10.97 20.97 2.10
C THR A 138 11.74 21.99 1.24
N ALA A 139 13.05 21.80 1.15
CA ALA A 139 13.89 22.64 0.28
C ALA A 139 13.73 22.31 -1.22
N ASN A 140 13.01 21.24 -1.55
CA ASN A 140 12.81 20.76 -2.92
C ASN A 140 11.51 21.26 -3.56
N TYR A 141 11.02 22.43 -3.15
CA TYR A 141 9.76 23.04 -3.63
C TYR A 141 9.74 23.34 -5.14
N ASP A 142 10.89 23.46 -5.79
CA ASP A 142 11.05 23.78 -7.21
C ASP A 142 11.47 22.57 -8.07
N GLY A 143 11.53 21.38 -7.49
CA GLY A 143 11.86 20.13 -8.16
C GLY A 143 12.90 19.29 -7.44
N PHE A 144 13.48 18.34 -8.18
CA PHE A 144 14.49 17.42 -7.69
C PHE A 144 15.53 17.12 -8.76
N ASP A 145 16.71 16.63 -8.35
CA ASP A 145 17.77 16.24 -9.28
C ASP A 145 17.37 14.97 -10.07
N TYR A 146 17.93 14.81 -11.27
CA TYR A 146 17.54 13.84 -12.30
C TYR A 146 17.84 12.34 -12.01
N ASP A 147 18.03 11.96 -10.75
CA ASP A 147 18.28 10.58 -10.38
C ASP A 147 17.01 9.68 -10.46
N TYR A 148 15.87 10.31 -10.69
CA TYR A 148 14.58 9.63 -10.85
C TYR A 148 13.88 10.14 -12.10
N ASP A 149 13.45 9.23 -12.96
CA ASP A 149 12.77 9.56 -14.22
C ASP A 149 11.30 9.87 -13.91
N PHE A 150 10.92 11.14 -14.04
CA PHE A 150 9.57 11.64 -13.79
C PHE A 150 9.11 12.48 -14.98
N GLU A 151 8.00 12.06 -15.56
CA GLU A 151 7.39 12.75 -16.71
C GLU A 151 5.93 13.08 -16.44
N VAL A 152 5.49 14.25 -16.87
CA VAL A 152 4.07 14.62 -16.92
C VAL A 152 3.59 14.44 -18.35
N ILE A 153 2.54 13.64 -18.53
CA ILE A 153 1.98 13.27 -19.83
C ILE A 153 0.54 13.78 -19.89
N ASP A 154 0.25 14.64 -20.87
CA ASP A 154 -1.06 15.30 -20.99
C ASP A 154 -2.17 14.33 -21.45
N SER A 155 -1.80 13.28 -22.19
CA SER A 155 -2.77 12.31 -22.72
C SER A 155 -2.78 11.01 -21.91
N PRO A 156 -3.90 10.65 -21.29
CA PRO A 156 -4.02 9.38 -20.59
C PRO A 156 -3.84 8.15 -21.50
N ASN A 157 -4.15 8.27 -22.80
CA ASN A 157 -3.88 7.22 -23.78
C ASN A 157 -2.39 7.07 -24.06
N GLU A 158 -1.63 8.16 -24.18
CA GLU A 158 -0.17 8.12 -24.34
C GLU A 158 0.48 7.51 -23.10
N LEU A 159 0.03 7.88 -21.89
CA LEU A 159 0.50 7.28 -20.65
C LEU A 159 0.26 5.77 -20.64
N ARG A 160 -0.95 5.32 -21.02
CA ARG A 160 -1.28 3.89 -21.11
C ARG A 160 -0.33 3.18 -22.09
N ASP A 161 -0.15 3.71 -23.27
CA ASP A 161 0.65 3.09 -24.32
C ASP A 161 2.14 2.99 -23.87
N LEU A 162 2.65 4.03 -23.20
CA LEU A 162 3.99 4.01 -22.62
C LEU A 162 4.13 2.91 -21.55
N ILE A 163 3.19 2.81 -20.63
CA ILE A 163 3.20 1.76 -19.60
C ILE A 163 3.09 0.36 -20.21
N PHE A 164 2.29 0.18 -21.25
CA PHE A 164 2.17 -1.09 -21.95
C PHE A 164 3.50 -1.50 -22.61
N GLU A 165 4.20 -0.56 -23.26
CA GLU A 165 5.52 -0.82 -23.85
C GLU A 165 6.56 -1.16 -22.76
N LYS A 166 6.59 -0.42 -21.64
CA LYS A 166 7.49 -0.70 -20.52
C LYS A 166 7.19 -2.07 -19.90
N ASN A 167 5.91 -2.44 -19.81
CA ASN A 167 5.51 -3.74 -19.23
C ASN A 167 5.98 -4.96 -20.02
N LYS A 168 6.18 -4.83 -21.33
CA LYS A 168 6.72 -5.91 -22.19
C LYS A 168 8.12 -6.37 -21.76
N LEU A 169 8.86 -5.53 -21.04
CA LEU A 169 10.23 -5.83 -20.65
C LEU A 169 10.29 -6.92 -19.56
N ASN A 170 9.43 -6.85 -18.56
CA ASN A 170 9.51 -7.71 -17.37
C ASN A 170 8.24 -7.86 -16.56
N ASN A 171 7.10 -7.39 -17.06
CA ASN A 171 5.81 -7.41 -16.38
C ASN A 171 5.78 -6.63 -15.02
N LYS A 172 6.56 -5.54 -14.94
CA LYS A 172 6.65 -4.71 -13.72
C LYS A 172 6.23 -3.26 -13.93
N SER A 173 5.30 -3.03 -14.85
CA SER A 173 4.78 -1.70 -15.10
C SER A 173 3.26 -1.69 -15.00
N ARG A 174 2.68 -0.70 -14.32
CA ARG A 174 1.24 -0.64 -14.07
C ARG A 174 0.72 0.79 -14.11
N LEU A 175 -0.56 0.91 -14.49
CA LEU A 175 -1.34 2.12 -14.30
C LEU A 175 -2.04 2.10 -12.94
N LEU A 176 -2.04 3.22 -12.26
CA LEU A 176 -2.72 3.43 -10.98
C LEU A 176 -3.60 4.67 -11.06
N ALA A 177 -4.71 4.67 -10.32
CA ALA A 177 -5.54 5.85 -10.16
C ALA A 177 -6.12 5.96 -8.73
N GLY A 178 -6.49 7.17 -8.34
CA GLY A 178 -7.26 7.45 -7.13
C GLY A 178 -8.73 7.04 -7.28
N TYR A 179 -9.49 7.08 -6.21
CA TYR A 179 -10.91 6.69 -6.19
C TYR A 179 -11.86 7.78 -6.71
N CYS A 180 -11.45 8.54 -7.67
CA CYS A 180 -12.21 9.59 -8.32
C CYS A 180 -13.40 9.06 -9.15
N TRP A 181 -13.29 7.83 -9.65
CA TRP A 181 -14.32 7.19 -10.44
C TRP A 181 -15.13 6.20 -9.62
N LYS A 182 -16.44 6.16 -9.90
CA LYS A 182 -17.33 5.23 -9.24
C LYS A 182 -17.02 3.79 -9.68
N TRP A 183 -16.87 2.91 -8.71
CA TRP A 183 -16.68 1.49 -8.96
C TRP A 183 -18.01 0.83 -9.30
N GLU A 184 -18.19 0.40 -10.54
CA GLU A 184 -19.40 -0.27 -10.97
C GLU A 184 -19.43 -1.72 -10.50
N LYS A 185 -20.44 -2.08 -9.70
CA LYS A 185 -20.53 -3.42 -9.09
C LYS A 185 -20.66 -4.53 -10.13
N GLU A 186 -21.29 -4.22 -11.26
CA GLU A 186 -21.52 -5.14 -12.38
C GLU A 186 -20.22 -5.40 -13.17
N GLY A 187 -19.25 -4.50 -13.09
CA GLY A 187 -17.92 -4.62 -13.71
C GLY A 187 -16.94 -5.54 -12.99
N ARG A 188 -17.27 -6.00 -11.78
CA ARG A 188 -16.32 -6.77 -10.95
C ARG A 188 -15.78 -8.06 -11.58
N GLU A 189 -16.47 -8.61 -12.54
CA GLU A 189 -16.09 -9.86 -13.23
C GLU A 189 -16.17 -9.71 -14.76
N ASN A 190 -16.38 -8.49 -15.26
CA ASN A 190 -16.56 -8.22 -16.66
C ASN A 190 -15.60 -7.12 -17.14
N THR A 191 -14.58 -7.50 -17.88
CA THR A 191 -13.58 -6.61 -18.46
C THR A 191 -14.13 -5.69 -19.55
N ASP A 192 -15.35 -5.94 -20.03
CA ASP A 192 -16.02 -5.08 -21.02
C ASP A 192 -16.70 -3.86 -20.37
N ILE A 193 -16.78 -3.82 -19.04
CA ILE A 193 -17.32 -2.67 -18.30
C ILE A 193 -16.15 -1.82 -17.80
N HIS A 194 -16.05 -0.61 -18.34
CA HIS A 194 -15.01 0.32 -18.00
C HIS A 194 -15.51 1.34 -16.98
N ASP A 195 -14.93 1.32 -15.78
CA ASP A 195 -15.29 2.25 -14.70
C ASP A 195 -14.59 3.60 -14.83
N ILE A 196 -13.40 3.61 -15.46
CA ILE A 196 -12.55 4.79 -15.59
C ILE A 196 -12.62 5.29 -17.00
N GLU A 197 -13.21 6.47 -17.16
CA GLU A 197 -13.31 7.19 -18.43
C GLU A 197 -12.73 8.60 -18.24
N ILE A 198 -11.69 8.92 -19.00
CA ILE A 198 -11.01 10.22 -18.97
C ILE A 198 -10.37 10.51 -20.34
N ASP A 199 -10.69 11.61 -20.97
CA ASP A 199 -10.08 12.13 -22.20
C ASP A 199 -9.87 11.05 -23.30
N GLY A 200 -10.89 10.22 -23.50
CA GLY A 200 -10.88 9.13 -24.48
C GLY A 200 -10.16 7.85 -24.05
N LEU A 201 -9.56 7.82 -22.87
CA LEU A 201 -9.17 6.57 -22.23
C LEU A 201 -10.39 5.94 -21.57
N SER A 202 -10.56 4.63 -21.78
CA SER A 202 -11.62 3.84 -21.15
C SER A 202 -11.03 2.52 -20.68
N MET A 203 -10.98 2.31 -19.36
CA MET A 203 -10.37 1.12 -18.74
C MET A 203 -11.13 0.73 -17.47
N SER A 204 -10.99 -0.53 -17.08
CA SER A 204 -11.57 -1.06 -15.85
C SER A 204 -10.62 -0.90 -14.67
N TRP A 205 -11.20 -0.76 -13.45
CA TRP A 205 -10.47 -1.00 -12.22
C TRP A 205 -9.95 -2.45 -12.18
N ASN A 206 -8.94 -2.68 -11.32
CA ASN A 206 -8.45 -4.01 -11.02
C ASN A 206 -9.62 -4.97 -10.76
N LEU A 207 -9.94 -5.75 -11.78
CA LEU A 207 -11.06 -6.66 -11.78
C LEU A 207 -10.83 -7.77 -10.79
N GLY A 208 -11.66 -7.84 -9.91
CA GLY A 208 -11.78 -8.47 -8.67
C GLY A 208 -11.34 -9.91 -8.46
N ASN A 209 -10.67 -10.57 -9.33
CA ASN A 209 -10.33 -11.98 -9.09
C ASN A 209 -8.86 -12.28 -8.88
N THR A 210 -7.98 -11.31 -9.01
CA THR A 210 -6.57 -11.58 -8.80
C THR A 210 -6.08 -10.95 -7.52
N ASP A 211 -6.08 -11.73 -6.46
CA ASP A 211 -5.35 -11.39 -5.23
C ASP A 211 -3.85 -11.08 -5.48
N THR A 212 -3.40 -11.24 -6.73
CA THR A 212 -2.03 -11.08 -7.20
C THR A 212 -1.90 -10.12 -8.38
N TRP A 213 -2.79 -9.14 -8.48
CA TRP A 213 -2.87 -8.16 -9.57
C TRP A 213 -1.50 -7.61 -9.99
N ALA A 214 -0.63 -7.28 -9.05
CA ALA A 214 0.66 -6.66 -9.34
C ALA A 214 1.62 -7.54 -10.18
N ILE A 215 1.45 -8.86 -10.17
CA ILE A 215 2.33 -9.82 -10.84
C ILE A 215 1.62 -10.66 -11.91
N ASP A 216 0.32 -10.48 -12.11
CA ASP A 216 -0.42 -11.18 -13.14
C ASP A 216 -0.17 -10.52 -14.51
N GLU A 217 0.05 -11.33 -15.53
CA GLU A 217 0.45 -10.82 -16.86
C GLU A 217 -0.63 -9.96 -17.51
N ASP A 218 -1.90 -10.34 -17.35
CA ASP A 218 -3.03 -9.64 -17.97
C ASP A 218 -3.44 -8.36 -17.22
N SER A 219 -2.95 -8.16 -16.00
CA SER A 219 -3.37 -7.03 -15.16
C SER A 219 -2.86 -5.68 -15.63
N VAL A 220 -1.94 -5.63 -16.61
CA VAL A 220 -1.55 -4.39 -17.28
C VAL A 220 -2.72 -3.74 -18.02
N ASN A 221 -3.75 -4.53 -18.40
CA ASN A 221 -4.97 -4.06 -19.05
C ASN A 221 -5.97 -3.41 -18.10
N GLU A 222 -5.65 -3.38 -16.81
CA GLU A 222 -6.49 -2.85 -15.75
C GLU A 222 -5.78 -1.74 -15.00
N ILE A 223 -6.52 -0.79 -14.47
CA ILE A 223 -5.97 0.25 -13.61
C ILE A 223 -6.04 -0.22 -12.16
N GLY A 224 -4.90 -0.20 -11.46
CA GLY A 224 -4.81 -0.53 -10.06
C GLY A 224 -5.19 0.62 -9.15
N CYS A 225 -5.48 0.29 -7.91
CA CYS A 225 -5.71 1.26 -6.85
C CYS A 225 -4.67 1.10 -5.73
N ILE A 226 -4.69 2.00 -4.76
CA ILE A 226 -3.79 1.94 -3.61
C ILE A 226 -3.79 0.57 -2.90
N HIS A 227 -4.92 -0.12 -2.83
CA HIS A 227 -5.01 -1.41 -2.14
C HIS A 227 -4.35 -2.57 -2.89
N THR A 228 -4.23 -2.47 -4.20
CA THR A 228 -3.59 -3.49 -5.04
C THR A 228 -2.10 -3.25 -5.26
N SER A 229 -1.63 -2.02 -5.04
CA SER A 229 -0.23 -1.61 -5.26
C SER A 229 0.57 -1.41 -3.98
N GLN A 230 -0.06 -1.00 -2.89
CA GLN A 230 0.63 -0.67 -1.64
C GLN A 230 1.46 -1.84 -1.10
N GLY A 231 2.72 -1.56 -0.76
CA GLY A 231 3.67 -2.55 -0.26
C GLY A 231 4.31 -3.42 -1.35
N LEU A 232 4.14 -3.05 -2.63
CA LEU A 232 4.73 -3.70 -3.78
C LEU A 232 5.59 -2.71 -4.56
N GLU A 233 6.48 -3.21 -5.40
CA GLU A 233 7.40 -2.41 -6.20
C GLU A 233 7.18 -2.66 -7.69
N PHE A 234 7.22 -1.59 -8.46
CA PHE A 234 7.12 -1.58 -9.91
C PHE A 234 8.32 -0.82 -10.49
N ASP A 235 8.76 -1.20 -11.68
CA ASP A 235 9.83 -0.51 -12.37
C ASP A 235 9.33 0.80 -13.01
N TYR A 236 8.07 0.79 -13.49
CA TYR A 236 7.40 1.98 -14.01
C TYR A 236 5.96 2.05 -13.52
N VAL A 237 5.54 3.24 -13.14
CA VAL A 237 4.17 3.50 -12.67
C VAL A 237 3.62 4.71 -13.39
N GLY A 238 2.49 4.52 -14.09
CA GLY A 238 1.69 5.61 -14.60
C GLY A 238 0.59 5.94 -13.61
N VAL A 239 0.54 7.17 -13.12
CA VAL A 239 -0.48 7.62 -12.17
C VAL A 239 -1.46 8.53 -12.88
N ILE A 240 -2.76 8.18 -12.83
CA ILE A 240 -3.83 9.01 -13.34
C ILE A 240 -4.44 9.75 -12.16
N ILE A 241 -4.37 11.06 -12.21
CA ILE A 241 -4.97 11.96 -11.23
C ILE A 241 -6.28 12.50 -11.83
N GLY A 242 -7.36 12.28 -11.12
CA GLY A 242 -8.68 12.76 -11.53
C GLY A 242 -9.07 14.07 -10.83
N GLU A 243 -10.35 14.41 -10.92
CA GLU A 243 -10.88 15.68 -10.39
C GLU A 243 -10.91 15.76 -8.86
N ASP A 244 -10.67 14.63 -8.15
CA ASP A 244 -10.56 14.55 -6.70
C ASP A 244 -9.29 15.22 -6.14
N MET A 245 -8.30 15.51 -6.99
CA MET A 245 -7.14 16.30 -6.64
C MET A 245 -6.86 17.36 -7.71
N ARG A 246 -6.81 18.62 -7.32
CA ARG A 246 -6.58 19.75 -8.21
C ARG A 246 -5.68 20.80 -7.56
N PHE A 247 -5.02 21.57 -8.38
CA PHE A 247 -4.18 22.69 -7.92
C PHE A 247 -4.95 24.02 -8.10
N GLU A 248 -5.24 24.68 -6.98
CA GLU A 248 -5.93 25.96 -6.98
C GLU A 248 -5.26 26.96 -6.03
N ASN A 249 -5.10 28.21 -6.47
CA ASN A 249 -4.55 29.30 -5.66
C ASN A 249 -3.19 28.99 -5.03
N GLY A 250 -2.34 28.23 -5.71
CA GLY A 250 -1.01 27.85 -5.22
C GLY A 250 -0.99 26.68 -4.26
N LYS A 251 -2.08 25.94 -4.16
CA LYS A 251 -2.23 24.80 -3.24
C LYS A 251 -2.90 23.60 -3.89
N ILE A 252 -2.57 22.42 -3.39
CA ILE A 252 -3.30 21.18 -3.69
C ILE A 252 -4.62 21.20 -2.92
N MET A 253 -5.69 20.95 -3.64
CA MET A 253 -7.04 20.80 -3.09
C MET A 253 -7.55 19.39 -3.36
N THR A 254 -8.08 18.76 -2.33
CA THR A 254 -8.74 17.44 -2.43
C THR A 254 -10.19 17.54 -2.03
N ASP A 255 -11.06 16.80 -2.72
CA ASP A 255 -12.51 16.72 -2.41
C ASP A 255 -12.84 15.51 -1.52
#